data_b560d0510da059e814273ce527c914e7
#
_entry.id   b560d0510da059e814273ce527c914e7
#
_cell.length_a   1.000
_cell.length_b   1.000
_cell.length_c   1.000
_cell.angle_alpha   90.00
_cell.angle_beta   90.00
_cell.angle_gamma   90.00
#
_symmetry.space_group_name_H-M   'P 1'
#
loop_
_entity.id
_entity.type
_entity.pdbx_description
1 polymer ?
#
loop_
_entity_poly.entity_id
_entity_poly.type
_entity_poly.pdbx_seq_one_letter_code
_entity_poly.pdbx_strand_id
1 'polypeptide(L)'
;MDEMLLTENYEAFAQFIFYFMALVWLITMILILSFWRIFGKAGELGWKSVIPFYNTYVYYKILHMTPLFGVYMIAFVLNIYSSGFVSILSYLCLLILYVYSNIQLSKAFRKLMWYAVGLTILPFVFFPILAYGSSDYEPENL
;
A
#
# COMPACT_ATOMS: atom_id res chain seq x y z
N MET A 1 45.83 10.91 0.98
CA MET A 1 44.72 11.89 0.96
C MET A 1 43.53 11.35 0.21
N ASP A 2 43.71 10.73 -0.97
CA ASP A 2 42.60 10.20 -1.76
C ASP A 2 41.93 8.96 -1.13
N GLU A 3 42.64 8.05 -0.51
CA GLU A 3 42.11 6.90 0.20
C GLU A 3 41.25 7.32 1.41
N MET A 4 41.68 8.34 2.14
CA MET A 4 40.96 8.86 3.31
C MET A 4 39.63 9.52 2.89
N LEU A 5 39.63 10.26 1.79
CA LEU A 5 38.42 10.85 1.23
C LEU A 5 37.45 9.80 0.67
N LEU A 6 37.98 8.69 0.12
CA LEU A 6 37.17 7.59 -0.35
C LEU A 6 36.50 6.86 0.82
N THR A 7 37.24 6.57 1.91
CA THR A 7 36.65 5.90 3.11
C THR A 7 35.60 6.76 3.76
N GLU A 8 35.81 8.06 3.91
CA GLU A 8 34.84 9.00 4.48
C GLU A 8 33.53 9.05 3.65
N ASN A 9 33.65 9.05 2.32
CA ASN A 9 32.50 9.02 1.43
C ASN A 9 31.72 7.68 1.53
N TYR A 10 32.41 6.53 1.67
CA TYR A 10 31.77 5.24 1.88
C TYR A 10 31.02 5.17 3.21
N GLU A 11 31.59 5.69 4.29
CA GLU A 11 30.93 5.72 5.59
C GLU A 11 29.69 6.62 5.57
N ALA A 12 29.77 7.79 4.98
CA ALA A 12 28.63 8.69 4.83
C ALA A 12 27.51 8.05 3.99
N PHE A 13 27.88 7.37 2.89
CA PHE A 13 26.92 6.65 2.06
C PHE A 13 26.27 5.47 2.80
N ALA A 14 27.07 4.69 3.55
CA ALA A 14 26.56 3.57 4.35
C ALA A 14 25.58 4.06 5.44
N GLN A 15 25.91 5.15 6.10
CA GLN A 15 25.00 5.78 7.08
C GLN A 15 23.70 6.26 6.43
N PHE A 16 23.77 6.90 5.27
CA PHE A 16 22.58 7.31 4.53
C PHE A 16 21.68 6.12 4.18
N ILE A 17 22.26 5.03 3.66
CA ILE A 17 21.53 3.80 3.36
C ILE A 17 20.87 3.23 4.62
N PHE A 18 21.61 3.19 5.74
CA PHE A 18 21.08 2.69 7.01
C PHE A 18 19.86 3.49 7.49
N TYR A 19 19.95 4.81 7.53
CA TYR A 19 18.82 5.66 7.92
C TYR A 19 17.66 5.57 6.95
N PHE A 20 17.93 5.49 5.64
CA PHE A 20 16.89 5.31 4.63
C PHE A 20 16.14 3.98 4.81
N MET A 21 16.87 2.88 5.04
CA MET A 21 16.26 1.57 5.30
C MET A 21 15.47 1.57 6.62
N ALA A 22 15.98 2.20 7.67
CA ALA A 22 15.26 2.33 8.93
C ALA A 22 13.94 3.11 8.75
N LEU A 23 13.94 4.18 7.96
CA LEU A 23 12.73 4.94 7.63
C LEU A 23 11.72 4.10 6.84
N VAL A 24 12.18 3.34 5.83
CA VAL A 24 11.32 2.43 5.04
C VAL A 24 10.69 1.37 5.95
N TRP A 25 11.46 0.78 6.85
CA TRP A 25 10.95 -0.19 7.83
C TRP A 25 9.90 0.43 8.76
N LEU A 26 10.13 1.63 9.25
CA LEU A 26 9.18 2.36 10.10
C LEU A 26 7.85 2.59 9.37
N ILE A 27 7.91 3.09 8.13
CA ILE A 27 6.71 3.33 7.31
C ILE A 27 5.97 2.01 7.04
N THR A 28 6.70 0.94 6.73
CA THR A 28 6.10 -0.38 6.48
C THR A 28 5.37 -0.90 7.72
N MET A 29 5.96 -0.78 8.91
CA MET A 29 5.34 -1.17 10.18
C MET A 29 4.05 -0.37 10.44
N ILE A 30 4.07 0.94 10.22
CA ILE A 30 2.90 1.81 10.37
C ILE A 30 1.78 1.35 9.43
N LEU A 31 2.09 1.01 8.19
CA LEU A 31 1.10 0.52 7.22
C LEU A 31 0.54 -0.86 7.61
N ILE A 32 1.38 -1.79 8.04
CA ILE A 32 0.93 -3.12 8.50
C ILE A 32 -0.03 -2.97 9.68
N LEU A 33 0.31 -2.17 10.68
CA LEU A 33 -0.55 -1.92 11.84
C LEU A 33 -1.86 -1.24 11.45
N SER A 34 -1.82 -0.35 10.45
CA SER A 34 -3.01 0.30 9.92
C SER A 34 -3.94 -0.70 9.22
N PHE A 35 -3.40 -1.56 8.36
CA PHE A 35 -4.17 -2.62 7.72
C PHE A 35 -4.71 -3.64 8.73
N TRP A 36 -3.93 -3.97 9.77
CA TRP A 36 -4.41 -4.82 10.86
C TRP A 36 -5.70 -4.28 11.49
N ARG A 37 -5.73 -3.00 11.79
CA ARG A 37 -6.91 -2.32 12.35
C ARG A 37 -8.05 -2.20 11.34
N ILE A 38 -7.77 -1.84 10.09
CA ILE A 38 -8.77 -1.73 9.02
C ILE A 38 -9.45 -3.09 8.78
N PHE A 39 -8.68 -4.18 8.72
CA PHE A 39 -9.24 -5.53 8.59
C PHE A 39 -10.09 -5.92 9.78
N GLY A 40 -9.66 -5.57 11.01
CA GLY A 40 -10.45 -5.77 12.22
C GLY A 40 -11.79 -5.02 12.18
N LYS A 41 -11.81 -3.76 11.69
CA LYS A 41 -13.05 -3.00 11.51
C LYS A 41 -13.98 -3.61 10.45
N ALA A 42 -13.41 -4.25 9.43
CA ALA A 42 -14.15 -4.95 8.37
C ALA A 42 -14.57 -6.40 8.74
N GLY A 43 -14.33 -6.82 9.98
CA GLY A 43 -14.68 -8.17 10.44
C GLY A 43 -13.69 -9.26 10.03
N GLU A 44 -12.53 -8.89 9.49
CA GLU A 44 -11.47 -9.82 9.11
C GLU A 44 -10.37 -9.89 10.19
N LEU A 45 -9.65 -11.02 10.24
CA LEU A 45 -8.57 -11.19 11.21
C LEU A 45 -7.36 -10.31 10.84
N GLY A 46 -6.92 -9.47 11.75
CA GLY A 46 -5.86 -8.48 11.53
C GLY A 46 -4.53 -9.06 11.07
N TRP A 47 -4.13 -10.25 11.56
CA TRP A 47 -2.88 -10.93 11.18
C TRP A 47 -2.75 -11.17 9.66
N LYS A 48 -3.87 -11.22 8.92
CA LYS A 48 -3.89 -11.35 7.47
C LYS A 48 -3.20 -10.19 6.76
N SER A 49 -3.04 -9.06 7.44
CA SER A 49 -2.31 -7.90 6.91
C SER A 49 -0.81 -8.13 6.76
N VAL A 50 -0.24 -9.08 7.50
CA VAL A 50 1.20 -9.37 7.54
C VAL A 50 1.64 -10.26 6.38
N ILE A 51 0.72 -11.08 5.83
CA ILE A 51 1.06 -12.04 4.77
C ILE A 51 1.00 -11.34 3.40
N PRO A 52 2.14 -11.23 2.68
CA PRO A 52 2.16 -10.66 1.32
C PRO A 52 1.17 -11.39 0.40
N PHE A 53 0.62 -10.70 -0.58
CA PHE A 53 -0.43 -11.18 -1.52
C PHE A 53 -1.76 -11.53 -0.84
N TYR A 54 -1.76 -12.23 0.31
CA TYR A 54 -2.97 -12.53 1.05
C TYR A 54 -3.58 -11.25 1.65
N ASN A 55 -2.74 -10.33 2.11
CA ASN A 55 -3.15 -8.97 2.48
C ASN A 55 -3.92 -8.29 1.34
N THR A 56 -3.36 -8.31 0.13
CA THR A 56 -4.01 -7.73 -1.05
C THR A 56 -5.33 -8.43 -1.38
N TYR A 57 -5.37 -9.77 -1.30
CA TYR A 57 -6.61 -10.53 -1.49
C TYR A 57 -7.69 -10.10 -0.50
N VAL A 58 -7.36 -10.04 0.80
CA VAL A 58 -8.29 -9.62 1.86
C VAL A 58 -8.74 -8.18 1.66
N TYR A 59 -7.81 -7.29 1.23
CA TYR A 59 -8.13 -5.91 0.91
C TYR A 59 -9.18 -5.81 -0.21
N TYR A 60 -9.03 -6.55 -1.31
CA TYR A 60 -10.04 -6.60 -2.37
C TYR A 60 -11.34 -7.28 -1.91
N LYS A 61 -11.25 -8.26 -1.01
CA LYS A 61 -12.42 -8.95 -0.45
C LYS A 61 -13.29 -8.00 0.37
N ILE A 62 -12.72 -7.21 1.28
CA ILE A 62 -13.47 -6.25 2.09
C ILE A 62 -14.07 -5.11 1.25
N LEU A 63 -13.53 -4.82 0.08
CA LEU A 63 -14.08 -3.84 -0.86
C LEU A 63 -15.11 -4.45 -1.83
N HIS A 64 -15.53 -5.70 -1.65
CA HIS A 64 -16.41 -6.44 -2.56
C HIS A 64 -15.90 -6.51 -4.01
N MET A 65 -14.58 -6.43 -4.20
CA MET A 65 -13.90 -6.39 -5.49
C MET A 65 -13.05 -7.64 -5.76
N THR A 66 -13.41 -8.78 -5.17
CA THR A 66 -12.62 -10.04 -5.27
C THR A 66 -12.23 -10.42 -6.71
N PRO A 67 -13.09 -10.26 -7.75
CA PRO A 67 -12.69 -10.58 -9.12
C PRO A 67 -11.54 -9.73 -9.64
N LEU A 68 -11.40 -8.48 -9.18
CA LEU A 68 -10.33 -7.58 -9.58
C LEU A 68 -8.97 -7.99 -8.98
N PHE A 69 -8.95 -8.79 -7.92
CA PHE A 69 -7.72 -9.40 -7.43
C PHE A 69 -7.05 -10.28 -8.49
N GLY A 70 -7.84 -11.04 -9.27
CA GLY A 70 -7.31 -11.81 -10.40
C GLY A 70 -6.65 -10.93 -11.45
N VAL A 71 -7.30 -9.81 -11.81
CA VAL A 71 -6.73 -8.80 -12.73
C VAL A 71 -5.45 -8.20 -12.17
N TYR A 72 -5.43 -7.85 -10.88
CA TYR A 72 -4.24 -7.37 -10.19
C TYR A 72 -3.08 -8.37 -10.28
N MET A 73 -3.32 -9.65 -10.01
CA MET A 73 -2.28 -10.69 -10.06
C MET A 73 -1.73 -10.88 -11.48
N ILE A 74 -2.60 -10.88 -12.49
CA ILE A 74 -2.17 -10.98 -13.90
C ILE A 74 -1.32 -9.75 -14.27
N ALA A 75 -1.77 -8.55 -13.97
CA ALA A 75 -1.03 -7.33 -14.25
C ALA A 75 0.31 -7.27 -13.49
N PHE A 76 0.34 -7.76 -12.24
CA PHE A 76 1.57 -7.85 -11.44
C PHE A 76 2.59 -8.79 -12.06
N VAL A 77 2.17 -9.99 -12.48
CA VAL A 77 3.05 -10.97 -13.14
C VAL A 77 3.55 -10.42 -14.48
N LEU A 78 2.67 -9.85 -15.30
CA LEU A 78 3.06 -9.21 -16.57
C LEU A 78 4.07 -8.07 -16.36
N ASN A 79 3.92 -7.29 -15.29
CA ASN A 79 4.87 -6.22 -14.98
C ASN A 79 6.28 -6.73 -14.66
N ILE A 80 6.39 -7.91 -14.03
CA ILE A 80 7.69 -8.52 -13.68
C ILE A 80 8.35 -9.16 -14.91
N TYR A 81 7.59 -9.88 -15.73
CA TYR A 81 8.13 -10.71 -16.80
C TYR A 81 8.16 -10.04 -18.18
N SER A 82 7.40 -8.95 -18.37
CA SER A 82 7.33 -8.24 -19.64
C SER A 82 8.24 -7.01 -19.64
N SER A 83 8.60 -6.56 -20.85
CA SER A 83 9.34 -5.32 -21.08
C SER A 83 8.63 -4.46 -22.14
N GLY A 84 9.06 -3.22 -22.27
CA GLY A 84 8.53 -2.30 -23.27
C GLY A 84 7.04 -1.95 -23.04
N PHE A 85 6.26 -1.95 -24.11
CA PHE A 85 4.87 -1.49 -24.11
C PHE A 85 3.96 -2.27 -23.16
N VAL A 86 4.13 -3.60 -23.06
CA VAL A 86 3.32 -4.47 -22.19
C VAL A 86 3.56 -4.14 -20.71
N SER A 87 4.81 -3.86 -20.32
CA SER A 87 5.14 -3.45 -18.95
C SER A 87 4.49 -2.10 -18.60
N ILE A 88 4.51 -1.14 -19.52
CA ILE A 88 3.86 0.17 -19.32
C ILE A 88 2.34 -0.01 -19.14
N LEU A 89 1.72 -0.83 -19.98
CA LEU A 89 0.27 -1.08 -19.90
C LEU A 89 -0.12 -1.78 -18.60
N SER A 90 0.66 -2.78 -18.16
CA SER A 90 0.42 -3.47 -16.89
C SER A 90 0.62 -2.55 -15.68
N TYR A 91 1.61 -1.66 -15.73
CA TYR A 91 1.81 -0.65 -14.67
C TYR A 91 0.63 0.33 -14.59
N LEU A 92 0.13 0.81 -15.73
CA LEU A 92 -1.07 1.67 -15.76
C LEU A 92 -2.29 0.94 -15.20
N CYS A 93 -2.47 -0.34 -15.52
CA CYS A 93 -3.54 -1.16 -14.95
C CYS A 93 -3.43 -1.25 -13.42
N LEU A 94 -2.25 -1.53 -12.88
CA LEU A 94 -2.01 -1.56 -11.43
C LEU A 94 -2.28 -0.22 -10.77
N LEU A 95 -1.89 0.89 -11.41
CA LEU A 95 -2.14 2.25 -10.91
C LEU A 95 -3.65 2.55 -10.86
N ILE A 96 -4.39 2.20 -11.91
CA ILE A 96 -5.84 2.39 -11.95
C ILE A 96 -6.52 1.56 -10.85
N LEU A 97 -6.14 0.30 -10.68
CA LEU A 97 -6.67 -0.57 -9.62
C LEU A 97 -6.35 -0.01 -8.23
N TYR A 98 -5.15 0.54 -8.02
CA TYR A 98 -4.75 1.16 -6.76
C TYR A 98 -5.60 2.39 -6.43
N VAL A 99 -5.78 3.31 -7.39
CA VAL A 99 -6.62 4.50 -7.20
C VAL A 99 -8.07 4.10 -6.96
N TYR A 100 -8.60 3.18 -7.75
CA TYR A 100 -9.98 2.72 -7.66
C TYR A 100 -10.25 2.05 -6.30
N SER A 101 -9.34 1.21 -5.81
CA SER A 101 -9.49 0.57 -4.50
C SER A 101 -9.45 1.59 -3.34
N ASN A 102 -8.66 2.66 -3.43
CA ASN A 102 -8.65 3.73 -2.43
C ASN A 102 -9.96 4.55 -2.44
N ILE A 103 -10.56 4.74 -3.61
CA ILE A 103 -11.89 5.35 -3.73
C ILE A 103 -12.95 4.50 -3.03
N GLN A 104 -12.96 3.19 -3.28
CA GLN A 104 -13.91 2.27 -2.63
C GLN A 104 -13.67 2.19 -1.13
N LEU A 105 -12.41 2.17 -0.67
CA LEU A 105 -12.09 2.21 0.75
C LEU A 105 -12.63 3.49 1.41
N SER A 106 -12.48 4.64 0.77
CA SER A 106 -13.02 5.91 1.27
C SER A 106 -14.54 5.85 1.43
N LYS A 107 -15.24 5.29 0.46
CA LYS A 107 -16.71 5.10 0.51
C LYS A 107 -17.11 4.16 1.65
N ALA A 108 -16.43 3.00 1.79
CA ALA A 108 -16.69 2.03 2.85
C ALA A 108 -16.58 2.60 4.27
N PHE A 109 -15.80 3.66 4.44
CA PHE A 109 -15.64 4.38 5.72
C PHE A 109 -16.35 5.73 5.78
N ARG A 110 -17.31 5.98 4.89
CA ARG A 110 -18.06 7.25 4.78
C ARG A 110 -17.20 8.49 4.68
N LYS A 111 -16.04 8.37 4.01
CA LYS A 111 -15.16 9.52 3.76
C LYS A 111 -15.48 10.17 2.42
N LEU A 112 -15.23 11.48 2.34
CA LEU A 112 -15.38 12.23 1.11
C LEU A 112 -14.37 11.79 0.04
N MET A 113 -14.66 11.98 -1.24
CA MET A 113 -13.79 11.56 -2.35
C MET A 113 -12.37 12.16 -2.28
N TRP A 114 -12.20 13.36 -1.76
CA TRP A 114 -10.87 13.96 -1.57
C TRP A 114 -10.00 13.17 -0.57
N TYR A 115 -10.62 12.40 0.36
CA TYR A 115 -9.89 11.51 1.25
C TYR A 115 -9.21 10.37 0.48
N ALA A 116 -9.84 9.87 -0.60
CA ALA A 116 -9.22 8.88 -1.48
C ALA A 116 -7.96 9.43 -2.17
N VAL A 117 -7.94 10.71 -2.50
CA VAL A 117 -6.74 11.38 -3.02
C VAL A 117 -5.62 11.36 -1.97
N GLY A 118 -5.95 11.65 -0.71
CA GLY A 118 -5.00 11.55 0.41
C GLY A 118 -4.46 10.13 0.60
N LEU A 119 -5.33 9.10 0.55
CA LEU A 119 -4.91 7.68 0.62
C LEU A 119 -3.97 7.29 -0.53
N THR A 120 -4.15 7.90 -1.70
CA THR A 120 -3.35 7.60 -2.89
C THR A 120 -1.98 8.27 -2.85
N ILE A 121 -1.91 9.54 -2.42
CA ILE A 121 -0.69 10.35 -2.44
C ILE A 121 0.14 10.16 -1.17
N LEU A 122 -0.51 10.08 0.01
CA LEU A 122 0.12 10.01 1.32
C LEU A 122 -0.42 8.82 2.14
N PRO A 123 -0.23 7.58 1.66
CA PRO A 123 -0.79 6.39 2.30
C PRO A 123 -0.34 6.24 3.76
N PHE A 124 0.93 6.53 4.07
CA PHE A 124 1.48 6.41 5.41
C PHE A 124 0.88 7.39 6.45
N VAL A 125 0.13 8.41 6.00
CA VAL A 125 -0.61 9.34 6.86
C VAL A 125 -2.09 8.95 6.94
N PHE A 126 -2.72 8.76 5.78
CA PHE A 126 -4.17 8.58 5.70
C PHE A 126 -4.65 7.18 6.10
N PHE A 127 -3.87 6.11 5.87
CA PHE A 127 -4.21 4.78 6.39
C PHE A 127 -4.21 4.72 7.93
N PRO A 128 -3.23 5.25 8.68
CA PRO A 128 -3.32 5.34 10.13
C PRO A 128 -4.50 6.17 10.62
N ILE A 129 -4.78 7.31 10.00
CA ILE A 129 -5.95 8.13 10.36
C ILE A 129 -7.25 7.33 10.19
N LEU A 130 -7.38 6.54 9.11
CA LEU A 130 -8.53 5.68 8.88
C LEU A 130 -8.61 4.52 9.88
N ALA A 131 -7.46 3.92 10.17
CA ALA A 131 -7.33 2.77 11.07
C ALA A 131 -7.71 3.11 12.51
N TYR A 132 -7.22 4.23 13.02
CA TYR A 132 -7.38 4.66 14.42
C TYR A 132 -8.44 5.73 14.62
N GLY A 133 -8.99 6.28 13.55
CA GLY A 133 -10.10 7.23 13.61
C GLY A 133 -11.41 6.57 14.02
N SER A 134 -12.41 7.40 14.36
CA SER A 134 -13.76 6.98 14.82
C SER A 134 -14.67 6.48 13.70
N SER A 135 -14.22 6.43 12.45
CA SER A 135 -15.04 5.95 11.32
C SER A 135 -15.18 4.44 11.34
N ASP A 136 -16.40 3.96 11.24
CA ASP A 136 -16.74 2.56 11.16
C ASP A 136 -16.78 2.10 9.69
N TYR A 137 -16.54 0.81 9.48
CA TYR A 137 -16.65 0.19 8.18
C TYR A 137 -18.11 -0.15 7.88
N GLU A 138 -18.63 0.35 6.75
CA GLU A 138 -19.98 0.11 6.28
C GLU A 138 -19.97 -0.40 4.84
N PRO A 139 -20.12 -1.70 4.63
CA PRO A 139 -20.09 -2.31 3.29
C PRO A 139 -21.26 -1.88 2.40
N GLU A 140 -22.34 -1.35 2.97
CA GLU A 140 -23.52 -0.89 2.23
C GLU A 140 -23.24 0.31 1.31
N ASN A 141 -22.12 0.98 1.51
CA ASN A 141 -21.70 2.15 0.72
C ASN A 141 -20.80 1.80 -0.50
N LEU A 142 -20.53 0.51 -0.73
CA LEU A 142 -19.65 0.02 -1.81
C LEU A 142 -20.38 -0.19 -3.14
#